data_258ccbb719dac7db9a54172284d1b375
#
_entry.id   258ccbb719dac7db9a54172284d1b375
#
_cell.length_a   1.000
_cell.length_b   1.000
_cell.length_c   1.000
_cell.angle_alpha   90.00
_cell.angle_beta   90.00
_cell.angle_gamma   90.00
#
_symmetry.space_group_name_H-M   'P 1'
#
loop_
_entity.id
_entity.type
_entity.pdbx_description
1 polymer ?
#
loop_
_entity_poly.entity_id
_entity_poly.type
_entity_poly.pdbx_seq_one_letter_code
_entity_poly.pdbx_strand_id
1 'polypeptide(L)'
;MGLFSKTEAYLGVDIGAHGIKLVELHKTKSRPQLWTYGILDQALDIHLPERSNEKSPEDLLASKGIILDKKKEVANTELNRVYDERVDKYAGLLKALLKQVKTTTTNVTASLPVSYIFQAVLTMPRVEDKEISKIVAAEVAKMLSRPAEEMQVVHQKIPETEPGKDKVLRILVTAAPRTLVEFYTLIFQKAGLRLQELETEAFALERSLVGHDKATAMVVDIGAERTNFFIIDQGLPLTHRSISAGGFMIDRILAQELGIEPDLVQKIKYDLAKIREKVNSAVFEPFLNLLIKEIAYSFDLFLHQTGNEAKKPEKIILTGGSCVFPFIAENIQKNFPMRVFIGDPWARTVYQDGLRPILDNIGPRMAVSLGLAMRNII
;
A
#
# COMPACT_ATOMS: atom_id res chain seq x y z
N MET A 1 -8.51 22.79 39.29
CA MET A 1 -8.79 22.84 37.84
C MET A 1 -7.81 21.87 37.17
N GLY A 2 -8.26 20.66 36.86
CA GLY A 2 -7.42 19.64 36.22
C GLY A 2 -7.18 20.04 34.77
N LEU A 3 -5.93 20.29 34.39
CA LEU A 3 -5.47 20.33 33.03
C LEU A 3 -5.59 18.90 32.45
N PHE A 4 -6.72 18.56 31.86
CA PHE A 4 -6.79 17.46 30.92
C PHE A 4 -6.01 17.91 29.68
N SER A 5 -4.74 17.57 29.61
CA SER A 5 -4.02 17.69 28.34
C SER A 5 -4.77 16.81 27.32
N LYS A 6 -5.28 17.45 26.27
CA LYS A 6 -5.99 16.75 25.20
C LYS A 6 -5.00 15.74 24.63
N THR A 7 -5.27 14.44 24.79
CA THR A 7 -4.42 13.38 24.27
C THR A 7 -4.36 13.55 22.76
N GLU A 8 -3.16 13.59 22.19
CA GLU A 8 -2.97 13.67 20.74
C GLU A 8 -3.45 12.37 20.12
N ALA A 9 -4.37 12.49 19.17
CA ALA A 9 -5.00 11.36 18.49
C ALA A 9 -4.71 11.43 16.97
N TYR A 10 -4.43 10.28 16.37
CA TYR A 10 -4.04 10.14 14.98
C TYR A 10 -4.83 9.03 14.31
N LEU A 11 -5.39 9.33 13.15
CA LEU A 11 -6.19 8.42 12.37
C LEU A 11 -5.40 7.96 11.14
N GLY A 12 -5.27 6.65 10.95
CA GLY A 12 -4.76 6.04 9.73
C GLY A 12 -5.90 5.44 8.93
N VAL A 13 -6.00 5.76 7.65
CA VAL A 13 -7.04 5.26 6.75
C VAL A 13 -6.43 4.66 5.50
N ASP A 14 -6.80 3.41 5.24
CA ASP A 14 -6.44 2.65 4.05
C ASP A 14 -7.70 2.39 3.21
N ILE A 15 -7.69 2.83 1.95
CA ILE A 15 -8.76 2.59 0.97
C ILE A 15 -8.23 1.62 -0.08
N GLY A 16 -8.64 0.37 0.03
CA GLY A 16 -8.24 -0.70 -0.89
C GLY A 16 -9.39 -1.23 -1.74
N ALA A 17 -9.10 -2.12 -2.69
CA ALA A 17 -10.09 -2.71 -3.59
C ALA A 17 -11.21 -3.47 -2.87
N HIS A 18 -10.98 -3.95 -1.65
CA HIS A 18 -11.98 -4.66 -0.83
C HIS A 18 -12.43 -3.84 0.39
N GLY A 19 -12.49 -2.51 0.25
CA GLY A 19 -13.09 -1.63 1.24
C GLY A 19 -12.13 -0.71 1.99
N ILE A 20 -12.64 -0.12 3.07
CA ILE A 20 -11.94 0.89 3.87
C ILE A 20 -11.56 0.29 5.22
N LYS A 21 -10.32 0.48 5.65
CA LYS A 21 -9.84 0.14 6.99
C LYS A 21 -9.36 1.42 7.66
N LEU A 22 -9.65 1.54 8.93
CA LEU A 22 -9.15 2.67 9.71
C LEU A 22 -8.74 2.23 11.12
N VAL A 23 -7.76 2.95 11.66
CA VAL A 23 -7.27 2.80 13.03
C VAL A 23 -7.08 4.19 13.62
N GLU A 24 -7.57 4.41 14.81
CA GLU A 24 -7.24 5.58 15.61
C GLU A 24 -6.34 5.17 16.77
N LEU A 25 -5.21 5.84 16.88
CA LEU A 25 -4.25 5.70 17.96
C LEU A 25 -4.17 6.98 18.78
N HIS A 26 -4.06 6.82 20.09
CA HIS A 26 -3.75 7.90 21.01
C HIS A 26 -2.28 7.83 21.43
N LYS A 27 -1.61 8.97 21.38
CA LYS A 27 -0.22 9.10 21.80
C LYS A 27 -0.11 8.96 23.29
N THR A 28 0.79 8.10 23.74
CA THR A 28 1.15 7.94 25.14
C THR A 28 2.63 8.22 25.35
N LYS A 29 3.10 8.13 26.59
CA LYS A 29 4.54 8.28 26.90
C LYS A 29 5.40 7.10 26.45
N SER A 30 4.77 5.97 26.14
CA SER A 30 5.48 4.74 25.73
C SER A 30 5.01 4.27 24.37
N ARG A 31 4.15 3.25 24.32
CA ARG A 31 3.57 2.71 23.09
C ARG A 31 2.24 3.39 22.78
N PRO A 32 1.91 3.64 21.48
CA PRO A 32 0.61 4.17 21.10
C PRO A 32 -0.53 3.28 21.63
N GLN A 33 -1.59 3.90 22.09
CA GLN A 33 -2.78 3.19 22.58
C GLN A 33 -3.81 3.07 21.45
N LEU A 34 -4.26 1.86 21.19
CA LEU A 34 -5.39 1.62 20.30
C LEU A 34 -6.66 2.20 20.92
N TRP A 35 -7.25 3.18 20.24
CA TRP A 35 -8.51 3.80 20.67
C TRP A 35 -9.72 3.14 20.02
N THR A 36 -9.72 3.11 18.69
CA THR A 36 -10.76 2.44 17.91
C THR A 36 -10.23 1.97 16.56
N TYR A 37 -10.97 1.06 15.93
CA TYR A 37 -10.68 0.58 14.59
C TYR A 37 -11.98 0.27 13.86
N GLY A 38 -11.91 0.19 12.53
CA GLY A 38 -13.04 -0.19 11.71
C GLY A 38 -12.65 -0.77 10.38
N ILE A 39 -13.51 -1.66 9.90
CA ILE A 39 -13.42 -2.27 8.59
C ILE A 39 -14.78 -2.12 7.91
N LEU A 40 -14.76 -1.59 6.70
CA LEU A 40 -15.90 -1.61 5.78
C LEU A 40 -15.55 -2.56 4.63
N ASP A 41 -16.18 -3.72 4.60
CA ASP A 41 -16.01 -4.70 3.52
C ASP A 41 -16.98 -4.39 2.37
N GLN A 42 -16.47 -3.75 1.34
CA GLN A 42 -17.20 -3.43 0.12
C GLN A 42 -16.22 -3.31 -1.04
N ALA A 43 -16.52 -3.92 -2.19
CA ALA A 43 -15.71 -3.75 -3.39
C ALA A 43 -15.70 -2.28 -3.83
N LEU A 44 -14.51 -1.72 -4.00
CA LEU A 44 -14.26 -0.35 -4.42
C LEU A 44 -13.39 -0.37 -5.67
N ASP A 45 -13.72 0.46 -6.64
CA ASP A 45 -12.86 0.71 -7.79
C ASP A 45 -11.82 1.77 -7.42
N ILE A 46 -10.62 1.31 -7.05
CA ILE A 46 -9.49 2.18 -6.73
C ILE A 46 -8.66 2.58 -7.95
N HIS A 47 -9.03 2.07 -9.13
CA HIS A 47 -8.32 2.39 -10.35
C HIS A 47 -8.66 3.80 -10.82
N LEU A 48 -7.63 4.58 -11.13
CA LEU A 48 -7.84 5.82 -11.87
C LEU A 48 -8.29 5.45 -13.29
N PRO A 49 -9.27 6.19 -13.87
CA PRO A 49 -9.57 6.03 -15.28
C PRO A 49 -8.28 6.26 -16.06
N GLU A 50 -7.82 5.23 -16.76
CA GLU A 50 -6.74 5.42 -17.72
C GLU A 50 -7.26 6.39 -18.78
N ARG A 51 -6.58 7.52 -18.98
CA ARG A 51 -6.70 8.25 -20.23
C ARG A 51 -6.20 7.26 -21.28
N SER A 52 -7.11 6.72 -22.07
CA SER A 52 -6.75 5.81 -23.16
C SER A 52 -5.68 6.48 -24.00
N ASN A 53 -4.45 5.97 -23.94
CA ASN A 53 -3.36 6.33 -24.86
C ASN A 53 -3.59 5.77 -26.27
N GLU A 54 -4.74 5.17 -26.52
CA GLU A 54 -5.20 4.96 -27.87
C GLU A 54 -5.46 6.34 -28.45
N LYS A 55 -4.67 6.69 -29.46
CA LYS A 55 -4.95 7.87 -30.29
C LYS A 55 -6.43 7.80 -30.63
N SER A 56 -7.22 8.68 -30.03
CA SER A 56 -8.64 8.68 -30.31
C SER A 56 -8.82 8.82 -31.83
N PRO A 57 -9.90 8.32 -32.40
CA PRO A 57 -10.19 8.60 -33.82
C PRO A 57 -10.05 10.09 -34.16
N GLU A 58 -10.15 10.94 -33.14
CA GLU A 58 -10.00 12.41 -33.19
C GLU A 58 -8.52 12.85 -33.26
N ASP A 59 -7.60 12.17 -32.57
CA ASP A 59 -6.16 12.43 -32.71
C ASP A 59 -5.66 12.01 -34.09
N LEU A 60 -6.29 10.98 -34.68
CA LEU A 60 -6.08 10.57 -36.06
C LEU A 60 -6.67 11.58 -37.06
N LEU A 61 -7.79 12.23 -36.73
CA LEU A 61 -8.43 13.26 -37.56
C LEU A 61 -7.70 14.62 -37.39
N ALA A 62 -7.24 14.95 -36.16
CA ALA A 62 -6.42 16.13 -35.91
C ALA A 62 -5.08 16.07 -36.64
N SER A 63 -4.47 14.87 -36.76
CA SER A 63 -3.26 14.67 -37.57
C SER A 63 -3.52 14.87 -39.08
N LYS A 64 -4.79 14.92 -39.51
CA LYS A 64 -5.26 15.23 -40.88
C LYS A 64 -5.82 16.65 -41.02
N GLY A 65 -5.62 17.53 -40.01
CA GLY A 65 -6.01 18.94 -40.06
C GLY A 65 -7.50 19.25 -39.84
N ILE A 66 -8.27 18.30 -39.32
CA ILE A 66 -9.69 18.48 -39.04
C ILE A 66 -9.87 18.81 -37.54
N ILE A 67 -10.21 20.03 -37.20
CA ILE A 67 -10.44 20.52 -35.83
C ILE A 67 -11.90 20.26 -35.44
N LEU A 68 -12.11 19.40 -34.43
CA LEU A 68 -13.42 19.14 -33.82
C LEU A 68 -13.37 19.50 -32.33
N ASP A 69 -13.63 20.76 -32.00
CA ASP A 69 -13.49 21.30 -30.64
C ASP A 69 -14.57 20.83 -29.62
N LYS A 70 -15.74 20.39 -30.09
CA LYS A 70 -16.88 20.07 -29.20
C LYS A 70 -16.79 18.72 -28.45
N LYS A 71 -16.01 17.76 -28.93
CA LYS A 71 -15.96 16.41 -28.29
C LYS A 71 -14.98 16.31 -27.12
N LYS A 72 -13.94 17.14 -27.08
CA LYS A 72 -13.03 17.19 -25.92
C LYS A 72 -13.72 17.68 -24.65
N GLU A 73 -14.67 18.60 -24.78
CA GLU A 73 -15.46 19.11 -23.67
C GLU A 73 -16.42 18.07 -23.09
N VAL A 74 -17.06 17.26 -23.95
CA VAL A 74 -17.99 16.19 -23.53
C VAL A 74 -17.24 15.05 -22.86
N ALA A 75 -16.14 14.58 -23.42
CA ALA A 75 -15.33 13.50 -22.84
C ALA A 75 -14.69 13.92 -21.48
N ASN A 76 -14.22 15.15 -21.38
CA ASN A 76 -13.75 15.72 -20.11
C ASN A 76 -14.88 15.87 -19.09
N THR A 77 -16.09 16.21 -19.53
CA THR A 77 -17.25 16.38 -18.66
C THR A 77 -17.76 15.02 -18.13
N GLU A 78 -17.77 13.98 -18.95
CA GLU A 78 -18.14 12.62 -18.49
C GLU A 78 -17.06 12.03 -17.56
N LEU A 79 -15.78 12.21 -17.88
CA LEU A 79 -14.68 11.75 -17.04
C LEU A 79 -14.69 12.45 -15.67
N ASN A 80 -14.92 13.75 -15.65
CA ASN A 80 -15.06 14.55 -14.42
C ASN A 80 -16.30 14.12 -13.62
N ARG A 81 -17.40 13.78 -14.28
CA ARG A 81 -18.61 13.31 -13.62
C ARG A 81 -18.41 11.95 -12.94
N VAL A 82 -17.82 10.97 -13.61
CA VAL A 82 -17.49 9.65 -13.03
C VAL A 82 -16.50 9.81 -11.86
N TYR A 83 -15.57 10.72 -11.97
CA TYR A 83 -14.61 11.06 -10.92
C TYR A 83 -15.33 11.62 -9.69
N ASP A 84 -16.23 12.58 -9.87
CA ASP A 84 -17.01 13.20 -8.80
C ASP A 84 -17.94 12.19 -8.09
N GLU A 85 -18.62 11.33 -8.84
CA GLU A 85 -19.51 10.30 -8.28
C GLU A 85 -18.74 9.31 -7.39
N ARG A 86 -17.53 8.89 -7.78
CA ARG A 86 -16.68 8.01 -6.96
C ARG A 86 -16.18 8.70 -5.69
N VAL A 87 -15.76 9.96 -5.80
CA VAL A 87 -15.34 10.76 -4.66
C VAL A 87 -16.48 10.88 -3.64
N ASP A 88 -17.70 11.19 -4.09
CA ASP A 88 -18.87 11.31 -3.22
C ASP A 88 -19.24 9.98 -2.56
N LYS A 89 -19.22 8.90 -3.33
CA LYS A 89 -19.45 7.54 -2.82
C LYS A 89 -18.47 7.18 -1.72
N TYR A 90 -17.16 7.36 -1.96
CA TYR A 90 -16.13 6.95 -1.01
C TYR A 90 -16.09 7.85 0.23
N ALA A 91 -16.32 9.14 0.05
CA ALA A 91 -16.48 10.07 1.17
C ALA A 91 -17.69 9.73 2.04
N GLY A 92 -18.82 9.34 1.41
CA GLY A 92 -20.02 8.89 2.12
C GLY A 92 -19.79 7.64 2.94
N LEU A 93 -19.14 6.62 2.35
CA LEU A 93 -18.77 5.37 3.03
C LEU A 93 -17.81 5.63 4.19
N LEU A 94 -16.80 6.46 3.99
CA LEU A 94 -15.84 6.83 5.03
C LEU A 94 -16.53 7.57 6.19
N LYS A 95 -17.43 8.53 5.90
CA LYS A 95 -18.25 9.20 6.93
C LYS A 95 -19.07 8.22 7.77
N ALA A 96 -19.70 7.26 7.10
CA ALA A 96 -20.52 6.25 7.78
C ALA A 96 -19.64 5.40 8.73
N LEU A 97 -18.47 4.96 8.27
CA LEU A 97 -17.53 4.19 9.07
C LEU A 97 -17.00 4.99 10.26
N LEU A 98 -16.57 6.25 10.06
CA LEU A 98 -16.10 7.13 11.13
C LEU A 98 -17.14 7.31 12.24
N LYS A 99 -18.40 7.51 11.85
CA LYS A 99 -19.52 7.63 12.79
C LYS A 99 -19.75 6.33 13.57
N GLN A 100 -19.71 5.19 12.87
CA GLN A 100 -19.92 3.87 13.49
C GLN A 100 -18.87 3.56 14.54
N VAL A 101 -17.60 3.82 14.27
CA VAL A 101 -16.48 3.51 15.17
C VAL A 101 -16.17 4.62 16.15
N LYS A 102 -16.90 5.76 16.09
CA LYS A 102 -16.81 6.89 17.02
C LYS A 102 -15.39 7.44 17.13
N THR A 103 -14.76 7.77 16.01
CA THR A 103 -13.45 8.44 16.01
C THR A 103 -13.49 9.78 16.75
N THR A 104 -12.38 10.15 17.40
CA THR A 104 -12.26 11.36 18.21
C THR A 104 -11.44 12.46 17.53
N THR A 105 -10.66 12.11 16.48
CA THR A 105 -9.84 13.04 15.72
C THR A 105 -10.31 13.17 14.27
N THR A 106 -10.02 14.32 13.68
CA THR A 106 -10.20 14.57 12.25
C THR A 106 -8.88 14.57 11.48
N ASN A 107 -7.74 14.53 12.18
CA ASN A 107 -6.42 14.49 11.55
C ASN A 107 -6.16 13.08 11.01
N VAL A 108 -5.93 12.96 9.70
CA VAL A 108 -5.77 11.67 9.05
C VAL A 108 -4.50 11.60 8.21
N THR A 109 -3.83 10.45 8.28
CA THR A 109 -2.82 10.00 7.32
C THR A 109 -3.41 8.87 6.50
N ALA A 110 -3.21 8.88 5.19
CA ALA A 110 -3.78 7.87 4.30
C ALA A 110 -2.74 7.28 3.34
N SER A 111 -3.02 6.06 2.84
CA SER A 111 -2.20 5.37 1.85
C SER A 111 -2.59 5.74 0.42
N LEU A 112 -1.60 5.75 -0.46
CA LEU A 112 -1.77 5.70 -1.92
C LEU A 112 -1.44 4.29 -2.42
N PRO A 113 -2.22 3.74 -3.37
CA PRO A 113 -1.93 2.43 -3.96
C PRO A 113 -0.56 2.43 -4.67
N VAL A 114 0.36 1.57 -4.23
CA VAL A 114 1.73 1.53 -4.78
C VAL A 114 1.79 1.18 -6.25
N SER A 115 0.76 0.54 -6.81
CA SER A 115 0.68 0.23 -8.24
C SER A 115 0.70 1.46 -9.16
N TYR A 116 0.38 2.64 -8.64
CA TYR A 116 0.42 3.91 -9.36
C TYR A 116 1.64 4.77 -9.02
N ILE A 117 2.45 4.33 -8.08
CA ILE A 117 3.58 5.10 -7.57
C ILE A 117 4.86 4.65 -8.26
N PHE A 118 5.58 5.60 -8.83
CA PHE A 118 6.96 5.38 -9.22
C PHE A 118 7.88 5.54 -8.00
N GLN A 119 8.77 4.60 -7.79
CA GLN A 119 9.79 4.68 -6.74
C GLN A 119 11.13 4.17 -7.29
N ALA A 120 12.19 4.90 -7.00
CA ALA A 120 13.54 4.52 -7.39
C ALA A 120 14.57 5.00 -6.37
N VAL A 121 15.70 4.30 -6.32
CA VAL A 121 16.90 4.76 -5.61
C VAL A 121 17.85 5.35 -6.64
N LEU A 122 18.08 6.66 -6.55
CA LEU A 122 19.08 7.34 -7.37
C LEU A 122 20.42 7.35 -6.63
N THR A 123 21.48 7.00 -7.36
CA THR A 123 22.86 7.11 -6.88
C THR A 123 23.55 8.25 -7.63
N MET A 124 24.06 9.24 -6.92
CA MET A 124 24.68 10.42 -7.50
C MET A 124 25.94 10.81 -6.74
N PRO A 125 26.89 11.56 -7.37
CA PRO A 125 28.02 12.14 -6.64
C PRO A 125 27.55 13.03 -5.49
N ARG A 126 28.39 13.24 -4.49
CA ARG A 126 28.10 14.21 -3.43
C ARG A 126 27.98 15.61 -4.02
N VAL A 127 26.86 16.26 -3.74
CA VAL A 127 26.54 17.63 -4.14
C VAL A 127 26.00 18.39 -2.94
N GLU A 128 25.89 19.71 -3.05
CA GLU A 128 25.28 20.54 -2.01
C GLU A 128 23.77 20.26 -1.94
N ASP A 129 23.20 20.30 -0.74
CA ASP A 129 21.79 19.97 -0.49
C ASP A 129 20.81 20.76 -1.37
N LYS A 130 21.14 22.01 -1.66
CA LYS A 130 20.35 22.89 -2.55
C LYS A 130 20.28 22.42 -4.01
N GLU A 131 21.23 21.58 -4.45
CA GLU A 131 21.29 21.07 -5.82
C GLU A 131 20.55 19.74 -5.99
N ILE A 132 20.36 18.99 -4.87
CA ILE A 132 19.74 17.65 -4.91
C ILE A 132 18.39 17.69 -5.59
N SER A 133 17.50 18.60 -5.19
CA SER A 133 16.13 18.67 -5.75
C SER A 133 16.14 18.89 -7.27
N LYS A 134 17.07 19.71 -7.79
CA LYS A 134 17.19 19.97 -9.23
C LYS A 134 17.70 18.75 -9.99
N ILE A 135 18.71 18.06 -9.44
CA ILE A 135 19.27 16.85 -10.04
C ILE A 135 18.24 15.73 -10.02
N VAL A 136 17.57 15.52 -8.88
CA VAL A 136 16.50 14.52 -8.75
C VAL A 136 15.40 14.77 -9.77
N ALA A 137 14.92 16.00 -9.90
CA ALA A 137 13.87 16.33 -10.87
C ALA A 137 14.29 16.00 -12.31
N ALA A 138 15.55 16.31 -12.69
CA ALA A 138 16.08 16.01 -14.02
C ALA A 138 16.25 14.51 -14.28
N GLU A 139 16.74 13.74 -13.30
CA GLU A 139 16.92 12.29 -13.43
C GLU A 139 15.57 11.55 -13.45
N VAL A 140 14.65 11.94 -12.57
CA VAL A 140 13.31 11.33 -12.50
C VAL A 140 12.53 11.57 -13.79
N ALA A 141 12.62 12.77 -14.38
CA ALA A 141 11.95 13.09 -15.65
C ALA A 141 12.35 12.13 -16.79
N LYS A 142 13.57 11.58 -16.77
CA LYS A 142 14.04 10.58 -17.76
C LYS A 142 13.49 9.18 -17.53
N MET A 143 13.08 8.88 -16.28
CA MET A 143 12.65 7.55 -15.85
C MET A 143 11.13 7.39 -15.83
N LEU A 144 10.39 8.50 -15.77
CA LEU A 144 8.94 8.48 -15.75
C LEU A 144 8.37 8.16 -17.12
N SER A 145 7.33 7.33 -17.15
CA SER A 145 6.52 7.06 -18.34
C SER A 145 5.48 8.16 -18.64
N ARG A 146 5.32 9.13 -17.73
CA ARG A 146 4.40 10.27 -17.83
C ARG A 146 5.18 11.59 -17.73
N PRO A 147 4.64 12.70 -18.27
CA PRO A 147 5.26 14.02 -18.10
C PRO A 147 5.49 14.34 -16.61
N ALA A 148 6.66 14.90 -16.28
CA ALA A 148 7.03 15.20 -14.91
C ALA A 148 6.07 16.23 -14.25
N GLU A 149 5.45 17.09 -15.05
CA GLU A 149 4.47 18.09 -14.61
C GLU A 149 3.18 17.45 -14.08
N GLU A 150 2.83 16.26 -14.55
CA GLU A 150 1.68 15.48 -14.08
C GLU A 150 1.97 14.71 -12.80
N MET A 151 3.22 14.70 -12.34
CA MET A 151 3.66 13.96 -11.17
C MET A 151 3.97 14.88 -10.00
N GLN A 152 3.65 14.43 -8.81
CA GLN A 152 4.17 14.99 -7.56
C GLN A 152 5.35 14.15 -7.12
N VAL A 153 6.54 14.76 -7.11
CA VAL A 153 7.80 14.10 -6.78
C VAL A 153 8.25 14.51 -5.38
N VAL A 154 8.57 13.54 -4.56
CA VAL A 154 9.22 13.71 -3.26
C VAL A 154 10.49 12.88 -3.20
N HIS A 155 11.46 13.29 -2.40
CA HIS A 155 12.70 12.56 -2.25
C HIS A 155 13.24 12.66 -0.82
N GLN A 156 14.02 11.64 -0.42
CA GLN A 156 14.74 11.64 0.85
C GLN A 156 16.11 10.97 0.71
N LYS A 157 17.08 11.45 1.46
CA LYS A 157 18.40 10.81 1.53
C LYS A 157 18.29 9.47 2.27
N ILE A 158 18.91 8.44 1.68
CA ILE A 158 19.10 7.16 2.37
C ILE A 158 20.31 7.34 3.31
N PRO A 159 20.18 6.97 4.60
CA PRO A 159 21.30 7.04 5.55
C PRO A 159 22.50 6.27 5.05
N GLU A 160 23.70 6.84 5.26
CA GLU A 160 24.96 6.18 4.93
C GLU A 160 25.20 5.02 5.91
N THR A 161 25.73 3.91 5.40
CA THR A 161 26.12 2.77 6.24
C THR A 161 27.27 3.14 7.14
N GLU A 162 28.24 3.93 6.62
CA GLU A 162 29.37 4.51 7.37
C GLU A 162 29.45 6.00 7.08
N PRO A 163 29.12 6.87 8.07
CA PRO A 163 29.10 8.31 7.85
C PRO A 163 30.44 8.85 7.31
N GLY A 164 30.37 9.55 6.19
CA GLY A 164 31.53 10.21 5.57
C GLY A 164 32.42 9.32 4.71
N LYS A 165 32.17 8.01 4.63
CA LYS A 165 32.99 7.09 3.79
C LYS A 165 32.38 6.86 2.40
N ASP A 166 31.08 7.01 2.25
CA ASP A 166 30.43 6.83 0.96
C ASP A 166 30.79 7.98 0.01
N LYS A 167 31.34 7.64 -1.16
CA LYS A 167 31.68 8.62 -2.21
C LYS A 167 30.45 9.15 -2.96
N VAL A 168 29.29 8.53 -2.76
CA VAL A 168 28.05 8.81 -3.46
C VAL A 168 26.92 9.08 -2.47
N LEU A 169 25.91 9.82 -2.91
CA LEU A 169 24.62 9.96 -2.23
C LEU A 169 23.63 8.97 -2.83
N ARG A 170 22.87 8.30 -1.98
CA ARG A 170 21.71 7.51 -2.39
C ARG A 170 20.45 8.24 -1.97
N ILE A 171 19.56 8.45 -2.93
CA ILE A 171 18.34 9.22 -2.74
C ILE A 171 17.16 8.33 -3.11
N LEU A 172 16.27 8.09 -2.16
CA LEU A 172 14.99 7.45 -2.42
C LEU A 172 14.04 8.50 -2.99
N VAL A 173 13.54 8.25 -4.19
CA VAL A 173 12.58 9.11 -4.88
C VAL A 173 11.25 8.39 -4.99
N THR A 174 10.17 9.11 -4.73
CA THR A 174 8.80 8.64 -4.89
C THR A 174 8.04 9.66 -5.72
N ALA A 175 7.33 9.22 -6.75
CA ALA A 175 6.51 10.08 -7.59
C ALA A 175 5.10 9.50 -7.74
N ALA A 176 4.09 10.35 -7.51
CA ALA A 176 2.68 10.02 -7.59
C ALA A 176 1.98 10.86 -8.67
N PRO A 177 1.03 10.34 -9.45
CA PRO A 177 0.19 11.15 -10.32
C PRO A 177 -0.58 12.21 -9.51
N ARG A 178 -0.52 13.48 -9.94
CA ARG A 178 -1.25 14.58 -9.28
C ARG A 178 -2.74 14.31 -9.20
N THR A 179 -3.31 13.71 -10.24
CA THR A 179 -4.72 13.31 -10.28
C THR A 179 -5.07 12.29 -9.19
N LEU A 180 -4.16 11.36 -8.87
CA LEU A 180 -4.34 10.42 -7.76
C LEU A 180 -4.33 11.15 -6.41
N VAL A 181 -3.36 12.02 -6.20
CA VAL A 181 -3.25 12.83 -4.97
C VAL A 181 -4.51 13.68 -4.76
N GLU A 182 -4.99 14.32 -5.83
CA GLU A 182 -6.21 15.14 -5.82
C GLU A 182 -7.46 14.31 -5.49
N PHE A 183 -7.61 13.13 -6.12
CA PHE A 183 -8.72 12.21 -5.86
C PHE A 183 -8.83 11.85 -4.39
N TYR A 184 -7.73 11.40 -3.78
CA TYR A 184 -7.72 11.07 -2.35
C TYR A 184 -7.96 12.31 -1.49
N THR A 185 -7.34 13.44 -1.81
CA THR A 185 -7.54 14.70 -1.08
C THR A 185 -9.02 15.10 -1.02
N LEU A 186 -9.72 15.01 -2.14
CA LEU A 186 -11.14 15.34 -2.23
C LEU A 186 -12.02 14.38 -1.42
N ILE A 187 -11.70 13.07 -1.42
CA ILE A 187 -12.43 12.09 -0.59
C ILE A 187 -12.36 12.46 0.89
N PHE A 188 -11.13 12.73 1.41
CA PHE A 188 -10.95 13.07 2.82
C PHE A 188 -11.57 14.42 3.16
N GLN A 189 -11.43 15.43 2.30
CA GLN A 189 -12.06 16.73 2.48
C GLN A 189 -13.58 16.61 2.55
N LYS A 190 -14.20 15.91 1.59
CA LYS A 190 -15.65 15.67 1.58
C LYS A 190 -16.09 14.78 2.76
N ALA A 191 -15.24 13.90 3.26
CA ALA A 191 -15.51 13.14 4.49
C ALA A 191 -15.43 13.98 5.76
N GLY A 192 -15.00 15.24 5.70
CA GLY A 192 -14.86 16.13 6.86
C GLY A 192 -13.58 15.89 7.64
N LEU A 193 -12.58 15.25 7.02
CA LEU A 193 -11.28 14.97 7.62
C LEU A 193 -10.23 15.99 7.14
N ARG A 194 -9.24 16.23 7.97
CA ARG A 194 -8.05 17.02 7.64
C ARG A 194 -6.91 16.10 7.26
N LEU A 195 -6.73 15.90 5.97
CA LEU A 195 -5.63 15.10 5.46
C LEU A 195 -4.30 15.79 5.78
N GLN A 196 -3.47 15.14 6.59
CA GLN A 196 -2.15 15.63 6.97
C GLN A 196 -1.11 15.15 5.97
N GLU A 197 -1.14 13.86 5.64
CA GLU A 197 -0.16 13.23 4.76
C GLU A 197 -0.81 12.15 3.90
N LEU A 198 -0.28 12.02 2.67
CA LEU A 198 -0.46 10.84 1.82
C LEU A 198 0.89 10.16 1.68
N GLU A 199 0.94 8.87 1.95
CA GLU A 199 2.17 8.08 1.82
C GLU A 199 1.92 6.75 1.13
N THR A 200 2.96 6.02 0.78
CA THR A 200 2.79 4.68 0.23
C THR A 200 2.53 3.66 1.33
N GLU A 201 1.82 2.59 1.00
CA GLU A 201 1.59 1.44 1.89
C GLU A 201 2.92 0.89 2.47
N ALA A 202 4.01 1.00 1.71
CA ALA A 202 5.34 0.52 2.10
C ALA A 202 5.87 1.14 3.41
N PHE A 203 5.74 2.47 3.56
CA PHE A 203 6.16 3.16 4.79
C PHE A 203 5.26 2.83 5.98
N ALA A 204 3.97 2.67 5.73
CA ALA A 204 3.04 2.24 6.77
C ALA A 204 3.37 0.82 7.27
N LEU A 205 3.62 -0.11 6.35
CA LEU A 205 4.01 -1.48 6.68
C LEU A 205 5.38 -1.57 7.36
N GLU A 206 6.32 -0.71 6.98
CA GLU A 206 7.59 -0.59 7.69
C GLU A 206 7.34 -0.28 9.16
N ARG A 207 6.56 0.75 9.48
CA ARG A 207 6.28 1.15 10.86
C ARG A 207 5.52 0.09 11.65
N SER A 208 4.51 -0.53 11.07
CA SER A 208 3.67 -1.50 11.78
C SER A 208 4.33 -2.87 11.96
N LEU A 209 5.12 -3.35 10.99
CA LEU A 209 5.63 -4.72 10.96
C LEU A 209 7.14 -4.85 11.18
N VAL A 210 7.94 -3.88 10.75
CA VAL A 210 9.40 -3.91 10.85
C VAL A 210 9.92 -3.01 11.98
N GLY A 211 9.54 -1.73 11.94
CA GLY A 211 9.89 -0.73 12.96
C GLY A 211 11.40 -0.52 13.10
N HIS A 212 11.93 -0.65 14.32
CA HIS A 212 13.35 -0.39 14.58
C HIS A 212 14.32 -1.49 14.12
N ASP A 213 13.81 -2.59 13.57
CA ASP A 213 14.66 -3.65 13.03
C ASP A 213 15.37 -3.16 11.77
N LYS A 214 16.70 -3.29 11.76
CA LYS A 214 17.56 -2.84 10.67
C LYS A 214 17.90 -3.92 9.65
N ALA A 215 17.46 -5.15 9.92
CA ALA A 215 17.65 -6.28 9.01
C ALA A 215 16.94 -6.05 7.67
N THR A 216 17.54 -6.56 6.59
CA THR A 216 16.87 -6.59 5.30
C THR A 216 15.70 -7.58 5.34
N ALA A 217 14.49 -7.07 5.18
CA ALA A 217 13.26 -7.84 5.22
C ALA A 217 12.43 -7.64 3.95
N MET A 218 11.76 -8.69 3.50
CA MET A 218 10.68 -8.54 2.53
C MET A 218 9.35 -8.55 3.25
N VAL A 219 8.47 -7.59 2.93
CA VAL A 219 7.06 -7.62 3.31
C VAL A 219 6.26 -7.98 2.07
N VAL A 220 5.44 -9.03 2.17
CA VAL A 220 4.52 -9.47 1.11
C VAL A 220 3.11 -9.19 1.57
N ASP A 221 2.49 -8.17 0.99
CA ASP A 221 1.10 -7.79 1.28
C ASP A 221 0.17 -8.42 0.24
N ILE A 222 -0.56 -9.45 0.67
CA ILE A 222 -1.50 -10.20 -0.18
C ILE A 222 -2.90 -9.62 0.01
N GLY A 223 -3.20 -8.63 -0.82
CA GLY A 223 -4.50 -7.95 -0.84
C GLY A 223 -5.60 -8.76 -1.53
N ALA A 224 -6.74 -8.12 -1.80
CA ALA A 224 -7.85 -8.75 -2.50
C ALA A 224 -7.58 -8.90 -4.00
N GLU A 225 -7.11 -7.85 -4.65
CA GLU A 225 -6.87 -7.80 -6.10
C GLU A 225 -5.40 -8.02 -6.47
N ARG A 226 -4.50 -7.47 -5.67
CA ARG A 226 -3.06 -7.41 -5.94
C ARG A 226 -2.26 -7.97 -4.78
N THR A 227 -1.05 -8.43 -5.11
CA THR A 227 -0.01 -8.69 -4.11
C THR A 227 1.13 -7.71 -4.33
N ASN A 228 1.53 -7.03 -3.26
CA ASN A 228 2.63 -6.08 -3.23
C ASN A 228 3.83 -6.67 -2.49
N PHE A 229 5.02 -6.45 -3.01
CA PHE A 229 6.28 -6.94 -2.48
C PHE A 229 7.17 -5.74 -2.17
N PHE A 230 7.57 -5.59 -0.93
CA PHE A 230 8.41 -4.48 -0.46
C PHE A 230 9.69 -5.01 0.14
N ILE A 231 10.84 -4.51 -0.30
CA ILE A 231 12.10 -4.78 0.42
C ILE A 231 12.41 -3.57 1.28
N ILE A 232 12.46 -3.82 2.57
CA ILE A 232 12.76 -2.85 3.61
C ILE A 232 14.15 -3.16 4.13
N ASP A 233 15.02 -2.16 4.06
CA ASP A 233 16.41 -2.26 4.50
C ASP A 233 16.77 -1.02 5.33
N GLN A 234 17.37 -1.23 6.50
CA GLN A 234 17.69 -0.15 7.44
C GLN A 234 16.49 0.74 7.83
N GLY A 235 15.28 0.17 7.82
CA GLY A 235 14.04 0.89 8.11
C GLY A 235 13.51 1.74 6.95
N LEU A 236 13.99 1.51 5.72
CA LEU A 236 13.50 2.20 4.52
C LEU A 236 13.00 1.20 3.49
N PRO A 237 11.79 1.42 2.93
CA PRO A 237 11.28 0.63 1.81
C PRO A 237 12.01 1.07 0.53
N LEU A 238 13.04 0.33 0.13
CA LEU A 238 13.90 0.68 -0.99
C LEU A 238 13.35 0.26 -2.35
N THR A 239 12.64 -0.87 -2.39
CA THR A 239 12.03 -1.39 -3.62
C THR A 239 10.61 -1.81 -3.37
N HIS A 240 9.77 -1.70 -4.40
CA HIS A 240 8.46 -2.30 -4.41
C HIS A 240 8.13 -2.91 -5.78
N ARG A 241 7.31 -3.94 -5.74
CA ARG A 241 6.69 -4.55 -6.92
C ARG A 241 5.25 -4.89 -6.62
N SER A 242 4.44 -4.97 -7.66
CA SER A 242 3.02 -5.29 -7.54
C SER A 242 2.59 -6.19 -8.68
N ILE A 243 1.87 -7.26 -8.38
CA ILE A 243 1.26 -8.15 -9.38
C ILE A 243 -0.26 -8.17 -9.22
N SER A 244 -0.97 -8.34 -10.33
CA SER A 244 -2.45 -8.44 -10.34
C SER A 244 -2.89 -9.86 -10.00
N ALA A 245 -2.44 -10.36 -8.83
CA ALA A 245 -2.83 -11.63 -8.27
C ALA A 245 -3.02 -11.45 -6.76
N GLY A 246 -4.18 -11.78 -6.23
CA GLY A 246 -4.55 -11.61 -4.84
C GLY A 246 -5.71 -12.52 -4.45
N GLY A 247 -6.42 -12.17 -3.39
CA GLY A 247 -7.51 -12.96 -2.83
C GLY A 247 -8.63 -13.30 -3.81
N PHE A 248 -8.92 -12.41 -4.76
CA PHE A 248 -9.93 -12.70 -5.80
C PHE A 248 -9.51 -13.84 -6.75
N MET A 249 -8.23 -14.06 -6.96
CA MET A 249 -7.76 -15.23 -7.70
C MET A 249 -7.98 -16.50 -6.89
N ILE A 250 -7.68 -16.48 -5.60
CA ILE A 250 -7.97 -17.58 -4.68
C ILE A 250 -9.46 -17.90 -4.65
N ASP A 251 -10.31 -16.87 -4.56
CA ASP A 251 -11.76 -17.02 -4.54
C ASP A 251 -12.29 -17.70 -5.82
N ARG A 252 -11.76 -17.33 -6.98
CA ARG A 252 -12.12 -17.98 -8.26
C ARG A 252 -11.69 -19.43 -8.33
N ILE A 253 -10.48 -19.75 -7.87
CA ILE A 253 -10.00 -21.15 -7.80
C ILE A 253 -10.90 -21.98 -6.88
N LEU A 254 -11.23 -21.45 -5.68
CA LEU A 254 -12.12 -22.13 -4.74
C LEU A 254 -13.54 -22.32 -5.31
N ALA A 255 -14.10 -21.30 -5.95
CA ALA A 255 -15.42 -21.38 -6.55
C ALA A 255 -15.48 -22.50 -7.60
N GLN A 256 -14.46 -22.59 -8.45
CA GLN A 256 -14.34 -23.61 -9.49
C GLN A 256 -14.15 -25.01 -8.89
N GLU A 257 -13.26 -25.17 -7.92
CA GLU A 257 -12.96 -26.47 -7.28
C GLU A 257 -14.14 -27.02 -6.49
N LEU A 258 -14.88 -26.14 -5.79
CA LEU A 258 -16.01 -26.55 -4.96
C LEU A 258 -17.34 -26.54 -5.70
N GLY A 259 -17.38 -26.04 -6.97
CA GLY A 259 -18.61 -25.94 -7.75
C GLY A 259 -19.64 -24.98 -7.14
N ILE A 260 -19.21 -23.88 -6.51
CA ILE A 260 -20.07 -22.93 -5.83
C ILE A 260 -19.93 -21.52 -6.42
N GLU A 261 -20.93 -20.67 -6.19
CA GLU A 261 -20.86 -19.26 -6.60
C GLU A 261 -19.79 -18.50 -5.84
N PRO A 262 -19.07 -17.54 -6.50
CA PRO A 262 -18.01 -16.74 -5.89
C PRO A 262 -18.42 -16.04 -4.59
N ASP A 263 -19.66 -15.56 -4.48
CA ASP A 263 -20.18 -14.89 -3.28
C ASP A 263 -20.24 -15.83 -2.05
N LEU A 264 -20.42 -17.13 -2.27
CA LEU A 264 -20.39 -18.12 -1.21
C LEU A 264 -18.97 -18.38 -0.72
N VAL A 265 -17.98 -18.27 -1.62
CA VAL A 265 -16.55 -18.44 -1.26
C VAL A 265 -16.14 -17.45 -0.18
N GLN A 266 -16.57 -16.19 -0.27
CA GLN A 266 -16.28 -15.16 0.72
C GLN A 266 -16.69 -15.56 2.15
N LYS A 267 -17.75 -16.34 2.27
CA LYS A 267 -18.27 -16.81 3.57
C LYS A 267 -17.49 -17.99 4.12
N ILE A 268 -16.98 -18.85 3.24
CA ILE A 268 -16.35 -20.12 3.66
C ILE A 268 -14.83 -20.06 3.70
N LYS A 269 -14.21 -19.15 2.97
CA LYS A 269 -12.74 -19.07 2.89
C LYS A 269 -12.04 -18.81 4.23
N TYR A 270 -12.76 -18.32 5.21
CA TYR A 270 -12.25 -18.13 6.57
C TYR A 270 -12.31 -19.41 7.42
N ASP A 271 -13.02 -20.46 6.97
CA ASP A 271 -12.97 -21.79 7.59
C ASP A 271 -11.77 -22.58 7.04
N LEU A 272 -10.58 -22.14 7.43
CA LEU A 272 -9.31 -22.60 6.89
C LEU A 272 -9.05 -24.09 7.16
N ALA A 273 -9.58 -24.63 8.25
CA ALA A 273 -9.45 -26.04 8.58
C ALA A 273 -10.18 -26.92 7.56
N LYS A 274 -11.44 -26.57 7.26
CA LYS A 274 -12.22 -27.30 6.26
C LYS A 274 -11.66 -27.19 4.85
N ILE A 275 -11.04 -26.05 4.48
CA ILE A 275 -10.38 -25.89 3.19
C ILE A 275 -9.22 -26.88 3.08
N ARG A 276 -8.37 -26.98 4.12
CA ARG A 276 -7.23 -27.93 4.13
C ARG A 276 -7.66 -29.40 3.97
N GLU A 277 -8.79 -29.76 4.54
CA GLU A 277 -9.30 -31.14 4.49
C GLU A 277 -9.95 -31.50 3.15
N LYS A 278 -10.60 -30.52 2.48
CA LYS A 278 -11.46 -30.76 1.33
C LYS A 278 -10.88 -30.38 -0.01
N VAL A 279 -9.88 -29.48 -0.02
CA VAL A 279 -9.32 -28.93 -1.26
C VAL A 279 -7.88 -29.38 -1.44
N ASN A 280 -7.58 -29.92 -2.62
CA ASN A 280 -6.21 -30.26 -2.98
C ASN A 280 -5.37 -29.01 -3.16
N SER A 281 -4.23 -28.94 -2.45
CA SER A 281 -3.31 -27.80 -2.54
C SER A 281 -2.78 -27.54 -3.96
N ALA A 282 -2.72 -28.55 -4.81
CA ALA A 282 -2.23 -28.45 -6.20
C ALA A 282 -3.04 -27.47 -7.04
N VAL A 283 -4.33 -27.28 -6.76
CA VAL A 283 -5.16 -26.32 -7.51
C VAL A 283 -4.70 -24.87 -7.33
N PHE A 284 -3.95 -24.57 -6.26
CA PHE A 284 -3.38 -23.24 -5.99
C PHE A 284 -1.96 -23.04 -6.53
N GLU A 285 -1.33 -24.08 -7.11
CA GLU A 285 0.02 -23.96 -7.67
C GLU A 285 0.20 -22.79 -8.64
N PRO A 286 -0.76 -22.47 -9.54
CA PRO A 286 -0.60 -21.32 -10.42
C PRO A 286 -0.45 -19.99 -9.65
N PHE A 287 -1.22 -19.80 -8.58
CA PHE A 287 -1.13 -18.62 -7.71
C PHE A 287 0.16 -18.64 -6.87
N LEU A 288 0.47 -19.78 -6.24
CA LEU A 288 1.65 -19.94 -5.39
C LEU A 288 2.95 -19.73 -6.18
N ASN A 289 3.03 -20.28 -7.39
CA ASN A 289 4.19 -20.12 -8.27
C ASN A 289 4.41 -18.67 -8.71
N LEU A 290 3.33 -17.89 -8.89
CA LEU A 290 3.46 -16.44 -9.16
C LEU A 290 4.12 -15.74 -7.97
N LEU A 291 3.69 -16.04 -6.73
CA LEU A 291 4.29 -15.45 -5.53
C LEU A 291 5.78 -15.80 -5.41
N ILE A 292 6.12 -17.09 -5.58
CA ILE A 292 7.51 -17.56 -5.49
C ILE A 292 8.42 -16.88 -6.52
N LYS A 293 7.97 -16.82 -7.79
CA LYS A 293 8.71 -16.15 -8.85
C LYS A 293 8.93 -14.67 -8.56
N GLU A 294 7.90 -13.99 -8.08
CA GLU A 294 8.00 -12.56 -7.82
C GLU A 294 8.84 -12.23 -6.58
N ILE A 295 8.79 -13.07 -5.53
CA ILE A 295 9.67 -12.97 -4.38
C ILE A 295 11.14 -13.11 -4.82
N ALA A 296 11.45 -14.17 -5.58
CA ALA A 296 12.81 -14.41 -6.09
C ALA A 296 13.31 -13.24 -6.96
N TYR A 297 12.48 -12.78 -7.89
CA TYR A 297 12.79 -11.67 -8.77
C TYR A 297 12.99 -10.35 -8.02
N SER A 298 12.16 -10.09 -7.00
CA SER A 298 12.30 -8.89 -6.17
C SER A 298 13.61 -8.88 -5.38
N PHE A 299 14.03 -10.02 -4.85
CA PHE A 299 15.34 -10.15 -4.20
C PHE A 299 16.48 -9.95 -5.20
N ASP A 300 16.38 -10.55 -6.37
CA ASP A 300 17.39 -10.42 -7.43
C ASP A 300 17.58 -8.94 -7.83
N LEU A 301 16.48 -8.25 -8.12
CA LEU A 301 16.53 -6.81 -8.43
C LEU A 301 17.14 -5.98 -7.31
N PHE A 302 16.83 -6.28 -6.06
CA PHE A 302 17.39 -5.54 -4.92
C PHE A 302 18.89 -5.77 -4.76
N LEU A 303 19.36 -7.02 -4.88
CA LEU A 303 20.77 -7.38 -4.70
C LEU A 303 21.65 -6.86 -5.85
N HIS A 304 21.10 -6.66 -7.04
CA HIS A 304 21.83 -6.06 -8.17
C HIS A 304 21.88 -4.52 -8.14
N GLN A 305 21.21 -3.86 -7.18
CA GLN A 305 21.36 -2.42 -7.01
C GLN A 305 22.69 -2.07 -6.33
N THR A 306 23.33 -1.01 -6.81
CA THR A 306 24.62 -0.52 -6.26
C THR A 306 24.55 -0.34 -4.75
N GLY A 307 25.46 -1.00 -4.04
CA GLY A 307 25.59 -0.97 -2.58
C GLY A 307 24.68 -1.98 -1.85
N ASN A 308 24.02 -2.90 -2.57
CA ASN A 308 23.24 -3.97 -1.98
C ASN A 308 23.83 -5.37 -2.25
N GLU A 309 24.91 -5.49 -3.01
CA GLU A 309 25.47 -6.74 -3.52
C GLU A 309 25.88 -7.73 -2.40
N ALA A 310 26.29 -7.20 -1.25
CA ALA A 310 26.68 -8.00 -0.08
C ALA A 310 25.56 -8.23 0.93
N LYS A 311 24.36 -7.66 0.70
CA LYS A 311 23.25 -7.77 1.64
C LYS A 311 22.62 -9.15 1.61
N LYS A 312 22.10 -9.58 2.75
CA LYS A 312 21.42 -10.88 2.90
C LYS A 312 20.02 -10.63 3.45
N PRO A 313 18.96 -10.89 2.66
CA PRO A 313 17.60 -10.89 3.18
C PRO A 313 17.46 -11.92 4.32
N GLU A 314 16.88 -11.52 5.44
CA GLU A 314 16.86 -12.34 6.65
C GLU A 314 15.47 -12.94 6.93
N LYS A 315 14.42 -12.29 6.42
CA LYS A 315 13.03 -12.72 6.69
C LYS A 315 12.06 -12.25 5.62
N ILE A 316 10.96 -12.98 5.52
CA ILE A 316 9.77 -12.64 4.73
C ILE A 316 8.59 -12.50 5.70
N ILE A 317 7.98 -11.34 5.73
CA ILE A 317 6.81 -11.02 6.56
C ILE A 317 5.59 -10.99 5.67
N LEU A 318 4.61 -11.83 5.95
CA LEU A 318 3.36 -11.89 5.22
C LEU A 318 2.31 -11.01 5.90
N THR A 319 1.53 -10.29 5.11
CA THR A 319 0.44 -9.43 5.57
C THR A 319 -0.65 -9.33 4.51
N GLY A 320 -1.70 -8.52 4.77
CA GLY A 320 -2.87 -8.44 3.90
C GLY A 320 -3.92 -9.51 4.19
N GLY A 321 -5.14 -9.26 3.75
CA GLY A 321 -6.28 -10.10 4.11
C GLY A 321 -6.20 -11.55 3.63
N SER A 322 -5.42 -11.81 2.59
CA SER A 322 -5.32 -13.15 2.00
C SER A 322 -4.08 -13.93 2.46
N CYS A 323 -3.17 -13.32 3.22
CA CYS A 323 -1.93 -13.99 3.66
C CYS A 323 -2.19 -15.18 4.62
N VAL A 324 -3.33 -15.16 5.31
CA VAL A 324 -3.74 -16.25 6.22
C VAL A 324 -4.28 -17.47 5.49
N PHE A 325 -4.47 -17.40 4.17
CA PHE A 325 -4.97 -18.52 3.40
C PHE A 325 -4.02 -19.72 3.48
N PRO A 326 -4.55 -20.95 3.67
CA PRO A 326 -3.74 -22.16 3.78
C PRO A 326 -2.78 -22.30 2.60
N PHE A 327 -1.65 -22.98 2.85
CA PHE A 327 -0.59 -23.30 1.90
C PHE A 327 0.35 -22.13 1.54
N ILE A 328 -0.04 -20.85 1.70
CA ILE A 328 0.81 -19.71 1.28
C ILE A 328 2.11 -19.67 2.08
N ALA A 329 2.02 -19.54 3.41
CA ALA A 329 3.21 -19.43 4.25
C ALA A 329 4.11 -20.68 4.16
N GLU A 330 3.51 -21.86 4.12
CA GLU A 330 4.23 -23.12 4.01
C GLU A 330 4.94 -23.27 2.67
N ASN A 331 4.26 -22.87 1.57
CA ASN A 331 4.85 -22.95 0.24
C ASN A 331 6.01 -21.97 0.09
N ILE A 332 5.88 -20.73 0.57
CA ILE A 332 6.95 -19.75 0.58
C ILE A 332 8.11 -20.25 1.43
N GLN A 333 7.87 -20.76 2.65
CA GLN A 333 8.93 -21.29 3.54
C GLN A 333 9.69 -22.46 2.91
N LYS A 334 9.05 -23.30 2.11
CA LYS A 334 9.73 -24.42 1.40
C LYS A 334 10.71 -23.94 0.32
N ASN A 335 10.45 -22.78 -0.28
CA ASN A 335 11.22 -22.25 -1.41
C ASN A 335 12.32 -21.27 -1.00
N PHE A 336 12.29 -20.72 0.22
CA PHE A 336 13.25 -19.73 0.68
C PHE A 336 13.88 -20.14 2.01
N PRO A 337 15.23 -19.97 2.17
CA PRO A 337 15.95 -20.41 3.36
C PRO A 337 15.72 -19.52 4.59
N MET A 338 15.21 -18.29 4.38
CA MET A 338 14.97 -17.34 5.45
C MET A 338 13.62 -17.60 6.14
N ARG A 339 13.46 -17.05 7.34
CA ARG A 339 12.23 -17.22 8.13
C ARG A 339 11.04 -16.53 7.45
N VAL A 340 9.94 -17.27 7.31
CA VAL A 340 8.66 -16.78 6.79
C VAL A 340 7.62 -16.80 7.90
N PHE A 341 6.91 -15.70 8.11
CA PHE A 341 5.85 -15.62 9.14
C PHE A 341 4.83 -14.53 8.81
N ILE A 342 3.63 -14.67 9.38
CA ILE A 342 2.60 -13.63 9.31
C ILE A 342 2.95 -12.54 10.33
N GLY A 343 2.98 -11.29 9.88
CA GLY A 343 3.30 -10.15 10.74
C GLY A 343 2.18 -9.83 11.73
N ASP A 344 2.55 -9.50 12.97
CA ASP A 344 1.65 -8.97 13.99
C ASP A 344 1.78 -7.45 14.06
N PRO A 345 0.88 -6.67 13.46
CA PRO A 345 0.95 -5.21 13.48
C PRO A 345 0.67 -4.64 14.88
N TRP A 346 -0.08 -5.36 15.73
CA TRP A 346 -0.48 -4.87 17.05
C TRP A 346 0.62 -4.93 18.10
N ALA A 347 1.71 -5.67 17.84
CA ALA A 347 2.83 -5.86 18.77
C ALA A 347 3.43 -4.55 19.30
N ARG A 348 3.22 -3.43 18.58
CA ARG A 348 3.76 -2.10 18.92
C ARG A 348 2.74 -1.18 19.59
N THR A 349 1.52 -1.64 19.82
CA THR A 349 0.44 -0.87 20.43
C THR A 349 0.06 -1.43 21.80
N VAL A 350 -0.64 -0.63 22.57
CA VAL A 350 -1.30 -1.04 23.81
C VAL A 350 -2.79 -1.11 23.55
N TYR A 351 -3.43 -2.19 23.95
CA TYR A 351 -4.87 -2.40 23.85
C TYR A 351 -5.36 -3.25 25.01
N GLN A 352 -6.67 -3.36 25.18
CA GLN A 352 -7.27 -4.20 26.23
C GLN A 352 -7.09 -5.67 25.89
N ASP A 353 -6.59 -6.49 26.83
CA ASP A 353 -6.27 -7.93 26.60
C ASP A 353 -7.43 -8.73 26.02
N GLY A 354 -8.66 -8.43 26.42
CA GLY A 354 -9.86 -9.07 25.89
C GLY A 354 -10.10 -8.90 24.38
N LEU A 355 -9.43 -7.92 23.74
CA LEU A 355 -9.52 -7.71 22.29
C LEU A 355 -8.57 -8.61 21.49
N ARG A 356 -7.57 -9.22 22.13
CA ARG A 356 -6.52 -9.95 21.45
C ARG A 356 -7.02 -10.98 20.42
N PRO A 357 -7.99 -11.87 20.72
CA PRO A 357 -8.46 -12.85 19.75
C PRO A 357 -9.06 -12.24 18.48
N ILE A 358 -9.73 -11.07 18.61
CA ILE A 358 -10.29 -10.35 17.48
C ILE A 358 -9.17 -9.67 16.69
N LEU A 359 -8.26 -9.00 17.40
CA LEU A 359 -7.15 -8.25 16.78
C LEU A 359 -6.18 -9.20 16.04
N ASP A 360 -5.87 -10.36 16.60
CA ASP A 360 -5.03 -11.38 15.95
C ASP A 360 -5.67 -11.84 14.62
N ASN A 361 -6.98 -12.01 14.59
CA ASN A 361 -7.69 -12.44 13.39
C ASN A 361 -7.70 -11.37 12.28
N ILE A 362 -7.87 -10.09 12.63
CA ILE A 362 -7.94 -9.00 11.66
C ILE A 362 -6.59 -8.32 11.40
N GLY A 363 -5.57 -8.63 12.20
CA GLY A 363 -4.27 -7.95 12.21
C GLY A 363 -3.66 -7.76 10.83
N PRO A 364 -3.49 -8.82 10.03
CA PRO A 364 -2.89 -8.69 8.71
C PRO A 364 -3.64 -7.71 7.79
N ARG A 365 -4.95 -7.58 7.93
CA ARG A 365 -5.76 -6.63 7.16
C ARG A 365 -5.61 -5.18 7.63
N MET A 366 -5.16 -4.99 8.86
CA MET A 366 -5.08 -3.67 9.52
C MET A 366 -3.67 -3.08 9.50
N ALA A 367 -2.68 -3.82 9.01
CA ALA A 367 -1.27 -3.43 9.09
C ALA A 367 -0.97 -2.08 8.44
N VAL A 368 -1.56 -1.79 7.27
CA VAL A 368 -1.40 -0.50 6.60
C VAL A 368 -2.06 0.62 7.41
N SER A 369 -3.34 0.51 7.74
CA SER A 369 -4.06 1.56 8.47
C SER A 369 -3.46 1.83 9.86
N LEU A 370 -2.96 0.79 10.54
CA LEU A 370 -2.24 0.95 11.80
C LEU A 370 -0.92 1.71 11.62
N GLY A 371 -0.12 1.33 10.63
CA GLY A 371 1.14 2.01 10.33
C GLY A 371 0.96 3.47 9.92
N LEU A 372 -0.15 3.79 9.23
CA LEU A 372 -0.54 5.17 8.92
C LEU A 372 -0.84 5.97 10.19
N ALA A 373 -1.60 5.39 11.13
CA ALA A 373 -1.90 6.03 12.40
C ALA A 373 -0.65 6.26 13.27
N MET A 374 0.39 5.43 13.11
CA MET A 374 1.68 5.57 13.83
C MET A 374 2.55 6.73 13.32
N ARG A 375 2.31 7.25 12.11
CA ARG A 375 3.18 8.21 11.37
C ARG A 375 3.69 9.38 12.22
N ASN A 376 2.83 9.98 13.03
CA ASN A 376 3.16 11.17 13.83
C ASN A 376 3.30 10.85 15.33
N ILE A 377 3.40 9.57 15.69
CA ILE A 377 3.54 9.13 17.08
C ILE A 377 4.95 8.60 17.35
N ILE A 378 5.53 7.86 16.37
CA ILE A 378 6.83 7.20 16.47
C ILE A 378 7.83 7.73 15.45
#